data_91e2972d6ab48b1d342355c4da08d94b
#
_entry.id   91e2972d6ab48b1d342355c4da08d94b
#
_cell.length_a   1.000
_cell.length_b   1.000
_cell.length_c   1.000
_cell.angle_alpha   90.00
_cell.angle_beta   90.00
_cell.angle_gamma   90.00
#
_symmetry.space_group_name_H-M   'P 1'
#
loop_
_entity.id
_entity.type
_entity.pdbx_description
1 polymer ?
#
loop_
_entity_poly.entity_id
_entity_poly.type
_entity_poly.pdbx_seq_one_letter_code
_entity_poly.pdbx_strand_id
1 'polypeptide(L)'
;MKGLKALAAALLVSGLLATAAPATAGAAAYQHYVGCGHSIAHAKKWKRSHVCAKREVKGAFFKSFKGTVNYTVCVKFPSGKNLCAQSQEAEQGTLYVNKITSVIPGKHVVSWFVKGKKVGSWAFRVKG
;
A
#
# COMPACT_ATOMS: atom_id res chain seq x y z
N MET A 1 22.06 -9.42 42.96
CA MET A 1 22.05 -9.14 42.65
C MET A 1 21.92 -8.74 42.13
N LYS A 2 21.88 -8.57 42.03
CA LYS A 2 21.77 -8.09 41.49
C LYS A 2 21.81 -7.62 40.61
N GLY A 3 21.93 -7.59 40.44
CA GLY A 3 22.05 -6.98 39.48
C GLY A 3 21.88 -7.00 38.68
N LEU A 4 21.90 -7.03 38.50
CA LEU A 4 21.88 -6.88 37.57
C LEU A 4 21.43 -6.84 36.93
N LYS A 5 21.30 -6.73 37.19
CA LYS A 5 20.97 -6.53 36.62
C LYS A 5 20.86 -6.11 35.80
N ALA A 6 21.03 -6.09 35.89
CA ALA A 6 20.97 -5.53 35.09
C ALA A 6 20.91 -5.37 34.21
N LEU A 7 21.10 -5.40 34.02
CA LEU A 7 21.14 -5.02 33.09
C LEU A 7 20.91 -5.01 32.30
N ALA A 8 20.82 -4.98 32.45
CA ALA A 8 20.70 -4.71 31.70
C ALA A 8 20.49 -4.59 30.94
N ALA A 9 20.61 -4.53 31.05
CA ALA A 9 20.48 -4.08 30.29
C ALA A 9 20.39 -3.99 29.49
N ALA A 10 20.49 -3.94 29.58
CA ALA A 10 20.53 -3.53 28.78
C ALA A 10 20.41 -3.53 27.95
N LEU A 11 20.56 -3.64 27.91
CA LEU A 11 20.63 -3.34 27.11
C LEU A 11 20.38 -3.27 26.37
N LEU A 12 20.41 -3.28 26.37
CA LEU A 12 20.37 -2.91 25.69
C LEU A 12 20.18 -2.84 25.06
N VAL A 13 20.17 -2.90 25.10
CA VAL A 13 20.12 -2.53 24.55
C VAL A 13 19.79 -2.56 23.94
N SER A 14 19.81 -2.65 23.92
CA SER A 14 19.61 -2.43 23.33
C SER A 14 19.30 -2.32 22.70
N GLY A 15 19.20 -2.33 22.61
CA GLY A 15 18.99 -1.93 21.91
C GLY A 15 18.90 -1.81 21.19
N LEU A 16 19.12 -1.66 20.87
CA LEU A 16 19.13 -1.35 20.14
C LEU A 16 18.99 -1.57 19.33
N LEU A 17 19.19 -1.64 19.12
CA LEU A 17 19.11 -1.86 18.40
C LEU A 17 18.37 -2.02 17.87
N ALA A 18 18.09 -2.11 17.90
CA ALA A 18 17.45 -2.26 17.35
C ALA A 18 16.95 -1.80 16.78
N THR A 19 17.04 -1.44 16.79
CA THR A 19 16.64 -0.86 16.17
C THR A 19 16.67 -0.86 15.13
N ALA A 20 17.17 -0.88 14.88
CA ALA A 20 17.26 -0.74 13.86
C ALA A 20 16.83 -1.37 13.10
N ALA A 21 16.84 -1.94 13.10
CA ALA A 21 16.51 -2.49 12.37
C ALA A 21 15.58 -2.50 11.97
N PRO A 22 15.19 -2.31 12.22
CA PRO A 22 14.28 -2.45 11.76
C PRO A 22 13.93 -2.21 10.78
N ALA A 23 14.29 -1.83 10.77
CA ALA A 23 13.94 -1.40 9.80
C ALA A 23 14.13 -2.08 8.72
N THR A 24 14.68 -2.87 8.79
CA THR A 24 14.70 -3.52 7.79
C THR A 24 13.62 -3.58 7.29
N ALA A 25 13.22 -2.94 7.88
CA ALA A 25 12.34 -2.52 7.42
C ALA A 25 12.24 -2.64 6.13
N GLY A 26 13.09 -2.56 5.65
CA GLY A 26 12.98 -2.68 4.38
C GLY A 26 12.21 -3.80 3.88
N ALA A 27 12.12 -4.76 4.54
CA ALA A 27 11.40 -5.89 4.05
C ALA A 27 9.92 -5.64 4.13
N ALA A 28 9.43 -4.83 3.25
CA ALA A 28 8.01 -4.62 3.17
C ALA A 28 7.30 -5.94 2.93
N ALA A 29 6.20 -6.14 3.64
CA ALA A 29 5.38 -7.32 3.45
C ALA A 29 4.56 -7.21 2.17
N TYR A 30 4.27 -5.99 1.73
CA TYR A 30 3.39 -5.74 0.60
C TYR A 30 3.94 -4.61 -0.27
N GLN A 31 3.59 -4.67 -1.54
CA GLN A 31 3.82 -3.58 -2.47
C GLN A 31 2.46 -2.99 -2.85
N HIS A 32 2.37 -1.68 -2.87
CA HIS A 32 1.12 -1.00 -3.21
C HIS A 32 1.44 0.31 -3.91
N TYR A 33 0.69 0.61 -4.94
CA TYR A 33 0.84 1.88 -5.65
C TYR A 33 -0.32 2.08 -6.62
N VAL A 34 -0.41 3.29 -7.17
CA VAL A 34 -1.37 3.62 -8.21
C VAL A 34 -0.59 3.88 -9.49
N GLY A 35 -1.13 3.40 -10.59
CA GLY A 35 -0.62 3.71 -11.92
C GLY A 35 -1.77 4.06 -12.83
N CYS A 36 -1.47 4.66 -13.97
CA CYS A 36 -2.47 5.00 -14.96
C CYS A 36 -1.89 4.88 -16.37
N GLY A 37 -2.77 4.63 -17.34
CA GLY A 37 -2.37 4.45 -18.72
C GLY A 37 -3.59 4.33 -19.63
N HIS A 38 -3.35 3.90 -20.85
CA HIS A 38 -4.41 3.88 -21.86
C HIS A 38 -5.28 2.62 -21.82
N SER A 39 -4.74 1.50 -21.37
CA SER A 39 -5.44 0.23 -21.43
C SER A 39 -5.11 -0.63 -20.22
N ILE A 40 -6.13 -1.17 -19.59
CA ILE A 40 -5.95 -2.06 -18.45
C ILE A 40 -5.16 -3.32 -18.84
N ALA A 41 -5.23 -3.71 -20.10
CA ALA A 41 -4.49 -4.88 -20.58
C ALA A 41 -2.97 -4.70 -20.44
N HIS A 42 -2.49 -3.46 -20.42
CA HIS A 42 -1.08 -3.14 -20.27
C HIS A 42 -0.71 -2.63 -18.89
N ALA A 43 -1.60 -2.83 -17.91
CA ALA A 43 -1.43 -2.26 -16.58
C ALA A 43 -0.10 -2.62 -15.92
N LYS A 44 0.41 -3.82 -16.15
CA LYS A 44 1.67 -4.24 -15.53
C LYS A 44 2.86 -3.41 -16.00
N LYS A 45 2.73 -2.70 -17.12
CA LYS A 45 3.78 -1.83 -17.64
C LYS A 45 3.63 -0.40 -17.17
N TRP A 46 2.56 -0.07 -16.47
CA TRP A 46 2.35 1.29 -16.01
C TRP A 46 3.34 1.64 -14.91
N LYS A 47 3.81 2.87 -14.94
CA LYS A 47 4.66 3.39 -13.89
C LYS A 47 3.81 3.88 -12.73
N ARG A 48 4.39 3.86 -11.55
CA ARG A 48 3.77 4.48 -10.38
C ARG A 48 3.51 5.95 -10.68
N SER A 49 2.34 6.45 -10.31
CA SER A 49 1.98 7.81 -10.62
C SER A 49 1.18 8.47 -9.52
N HIS A 50 1.45 9.74 -9.30
CA HIS A 50 0.67 10.59 -8.41
C HIS A 50 -0.21 11.56 -9.18
N VAL A 51 -0.18 11.51 -10.51
CA VAL A 51 -1.01 12.34 -11.37
C VAL A 51 -1.49 11.51 -12.54
N CYS A 52 -2.79 11.50 -12.75
CA CYS A 52 -3.41 10.79 -13.87
C CYS A 52 -4.26 11.76 -14.68
N ALA A 53 -4.25 11.61 -15.99
CA ALA A 53 -5.14 12.38 -16.84
C ALA A 53 -6.58 11.88 -16.65
N LYS A 54 -7.53 12.78 -16.88
CA LYS A 54 -8.94 12.49 -16.65
C LYS A 54 -9.40 11.22 -17.35
N ARG A 55 -8.97 11.00 -18.57
CA ARG A 55 -9.40 9.86 -19.38
C ARG A 55 -8.51 8.64 -19.31
N GLU A 56 -7.40 8.74 -18.60
CA GLU A 56 -6.57 7.55 -18.41
C GLU A 56 -7.26 6.54 -17.53
N VAL A 57 -7.01 5.26 -17.81
CA VAL A 57 -7.45 4.18 -16.93
C VAL A 57 -6.55 4.21 -15.71
N LYS A 58 -7.12 4.09 -14.53
CA LYS A 58 -6.39 4.13 -13.26
C LYS A 58 -6.50 2.80 -12.58
N GLY A 59 -5.44 2.39 -11.92
CA GLY A 59 -5.43 1.12 -11.21
C GLY A 59 -4.71 1.21 -9.89
N ALA A 60 -5.23 0.49 -8.90
CA ALA A 60 -4.59 0.31 -7.61
C ALA A 60 -3.93 -1.05 -7.62
N PHE A 61 -2.62 -1.08 -7.40
CA PHE A 61 -1.83 -2.31 -7.50
C PHE A 61 -1.48 -2.83 -6.12
N PHE A 62 -1.46 -4.16 -6.00
CA PHE A 62 -1.13 -4.82 -4.75
C PHE A 62 -0.38 -6.12 -5.02
N LYS A 63 0.64 -6.36 -4.23
CA LYS A 63 1.41 -7.60 -4.30
C LYS A 63 1.83 -7.99 -2.89
N SER A 64 1.59 -9.25 -2.53
CA SER A 64 2.04 -9.78 -1.25
C SER A 64 3.36 -10.49 -1.42
N PHE A 65 4.31 -10.20 -0.54
CA PHE A 65 5.59 -10.91 -0.49
C PHE A 65 5.61 -11.98 0.60
N LYS A 66 4.59 -11.99 1.46
CA LYS A 66 4.52 -12.89 2.60
C LYS A 66 3.25 -13.71 2.58
N GLY A 67 3.21 -14.72 1.73
CA GLY A 67 2.09 -15.63 1.71
C GLY A 67 0.85 -15.08 1.05
N THR A 68 -0.17 -15.90 1.01
CA THR A 68 -1.47 -15.55 0.43
C THR A 68 -2.28 -14.81 1.47
N VAL A 69 -2.84 -13.68 1.09
CA VAL A 69 -3.64 -12.84 1.99
C VAL A 69 -4.90 -12.37 1.29
N ASN A 70 -5.92 -12.02 2.07
CA ASN A 70 -7.08 -11.31 1.55
C ASN A 70 -6.85 -9.84 1.77
N TYR A 71 -7.08 -9.04 0.74
CA TYR A 71 -6.91 -7.59 0.84
C TYR A 71 -8.12 -6.85 0.32
N THR A 72 -8.28 -5.64 0.79
CA THR A 72 -9.36 -4.75 0.39
C THR A 72 -8.77 -3.43 -0.03
N VAL A 73 -9.27 -2.86 -1.12
CA VAL A 73 -8.85 -1.55 -1.61
C VAL A 73 -10.01 -0.58 -1.45
N CYS A 74 -9.72 0.57 -0.87
CA CYS A 74 -10.70 1.65 -0.71
C CYS A 74 -10.16 2.90 -1.37
N VAL A 75 -11.04 3.68 -1.98
CA VAL A 75 -10.68 4.95 -2.61
C VAL A 75 -11.51 6.05 -1.99
N LYS A 76 -10.83 7.08 -1.49
CA LYS A 76 -11.47 8.29 -0.99
C LYS A 76 -11.40 9.33 -2.10
N PHE A 77 -12.56 9.81 -2.51
CA PHE A 77 -12.71 10.76 -3.60
C PHE A 77 -12.56 12.21 -3.11
N PRO A 78 -12.39 13.17 -4.00
CA PRO A 78 -12.27 14.57 -3.58
C PRO A 78 -13.44 15.07 -2.75
N SER A 79 -14.65 14.50 -2.96
CA SER A 79 -15.83 14.86 -2.19
C SER A 79 -15.79 14.35 -0.75
N GLY A 80 -14.86 13.47 -0.43
CA GLY A 80 -14.80 12.80 0.87
C GLY A 80 -15.50 11.45 0.87
N LYS A 81 -16.20 11.10 -0.21
CA LYS A 81 -16.85 9.81 -0.32
C LYS A 81 -15.79 8.71 -0.38
N ASN A 82 -16.03 7.62 0.34
CA ASN A 82 -15.10 6.50 0.39
C ASN A 82 -15.80 5.25 -0.14
N LEU A 83 -15.20 4.62 -1.14
CA LEU A 83 -15.73 3.40 -1.73
C LEU A 83 -14.69 2.30 -1.64
N CYS A 84 -15.14 1.13 -1.21
CA CYS A 84 -14.25 -0.03 -1.09
C CYS A 84 -14.70 -1.14 -2.03
N ALA A 85 -13.73 -1.80 -2.65
CA ALA A 85 -13.99 -2.99 -3.44
C ALA A 85 -14.22 -4.17 -2.50
N GLN A 86 -14.75 -5.26 -3.04
CA GLN A 86 -14.85 -6.48 -2.26
C GLN A 86 -13.47 -7.01 -1.94
N SER A 87 -13.35 -7.66 -0.79
CA SER A 87 -12.11 -8.32 -0.41
C SER A 87 -11.76 -9.37 -1.46
N GLN A 88 -10.48 -9.46 -1.80
CA GLN A 88 -10.04 -10.46 -2.75
C GLN A 88 -8.76 -11.11 -2.29
N GLU A 89 -8.57 -12.37 -2.71
CA GLU A 89 -7.39 -13.12 -2.33
C GLU A 89 -6.22 -12.77 -3.24
N ALA A 90 -5.06 -12.55 -2.64
CA ALA A 90 -3.83 -12.27 -3.36
C ALA A 90 -2.83 -13.37 -3.04
N GLU A 91 -2.44 -14.12 -4.07
CA GLU A 91 -1.42 -15.14 -3.93
C GLU A 91 -0.05 -14.48 -3.81
N GLN A 92 0.82 -15.09 -3.04
CA GLN A 92 2.16 -14.57 -2.85
C GLN A 92 2.87 -14.38 -4.20
N GLY A 93 3.46 -13.22 -4.38
CA GLY A 93 4.28 -12.96 -5.56
C GLY A 93 3.52 -12.54 -6.81
N THR A 94 2.21 -12.50 -6.78
CA THR A 94 1.40 -12.10 -7.93
C THR A 94 0.96 -10.65 -7.79
N LEU A 95 1.11 -9.89 -8.84
CA LEU A 95 0.69 -8.50 -8.87
C LEU A 95 -0.78 -8.41 -9.28
N TYR A 96 -1.59 -7.79 -8.44
CA TYR A 96 -3.01 -7.60 -8.71
C TYR A 96 -3.30 -6.14 -8.98
N VAL A 97 -4.32 -5.87 -9.79
CA VAL A 97 -4.75 -4.51 -10.07
C VAL A 97 -6.25 -4.40 -9.90
N ASN A 98 -6.68 -3.37 -9.18
CA ASN A 98 -8.08 -3.01 -9.07
C ASN A 98 -8.28 -1.72 -9.86
N LYS A 99 -9.18 -1.77 -10.85
CA LYS A 99 -9.46 -0.60 -11.68
C LYS A 99 -10.18 0.45 -10.84
N ILE A 100 -9.73 1.68 -10.96
CA ILE A 100 -10.37 2.82 -10.32
C ILE A 100 -11.08 3.62 -11.40
N THR A 101 -12.40 3.62 -11.34
CA THR A 101 -13.21 4.37 -12.30
C THR A 101 -13.54 5.73 -11.71
N SER A 102 -12.78 6.73 -12.10
CA SER A 102 -13.02 8.11 -11.68
C SER A 102 -12.50 9.07 -12.73
N VAL A 103 -13.34 10.03 -13.08
CA VAL A 103 -12.95 11.15 -13.95
C VAL A 103 -13.10 12.47 -13.19
N ILE A 104 -13.28 12.40 -11.88
CA ILE A 104 -13.49 13.59 -11.05
C ILE A 104 -12.15 14.25 -10.80
N PRO A 105 -11.97 15.51 -11.21
CA PRO A 105 -10.70 16.21 -10.95
C PRO A 105 -10.46 16.35 -9.45
N GLY A 106 -9.21 16.27 -9.06
CA GLY A 106 -8.82 16.49 -7.68
C GLY A 106 -8.11 15.32 -7.04
N LYS A 107 -7.86 15.45 -5.76
CA LYS A 107 -7.08 14.50 -4.99
C LYS A 107 -7.91 13.29 -4.61
N HIS A 108 -7.35 12.12 -4.89
CA HIS A 108 -7.89 10.83 -4.47
C HIS A 108 -6.87 10.17 -3.55
N VAL A 109 -7.34 9.41 -2.58
CA VAL A 109 -6.46 8.64 -1.71
C VAL A 109 -6.90 7.18 -1.74
N VAL A 110 -5.98 6.31 -2.11
CA VAL A 110 -6.22 4.87 -2.13
C VAL A 110 -5.61 4.28 -0.88
N SER A 111 -6.33 3.38 -0.24
CA SER A 111 -5.84 2.67 0.94
C SER A 111 -6.04 1.18 0.75
N TRP A 112 -5.05 0.41 1.21
CA TRP A 112 -5.10 -1.05 1.16
C TRP A 112 -5.16 -1.59 2.58
N PHE A 113 -5.99 -2.60 2.78
CA PHE A 113 -6.20 -3.22 4.09
C PHE A 113 -5.98 -4.72 3.98
N VAL A 114 -5.32 -5.27 4.99
CA VAL A 114 -5.18 -6.72 5.14
C VAL A 114 -5.65 -7.04 6.54
N LYS A 115 -6.60 -7.96 6.66
CA LYS A 115 -7.18 -8.33 7.96
C LYS A 115 -7.70 -7.12 8.72
N GLY A 116 -8.31 -6.19 8.02
CA GLY A 116 -8.89 -5.00 8.64
C GLY A 116 -7.90 -3.91 9.03
N LYS A 117 -6.61 -4.12 8.78
CA LYS A 117 -5.59 -3.13 9.10
C LYS A 117 -5.08 -2.47 7.84
N LYS A 118 -4.93 -1.16 7.87
CA LYS A 118 -4.37 -0.42 6.74
C LYS A 118 -2.90 -0.77 6.61
N VAL A 119 -2.51 -1.28 5.45
CA VAL A 119 -1.12 -1.64 5.18
C VAL A 119 -0.44 -0.66 4.24
N GLY A 120 -1.18 0.25 3.64
CA GLY A 120 -0.60 1.27 2.79
C GLY A 120 -1.62 2.26 2.28
N SER A 121 -1.14 3.38 1.77
CA SER A 121 -1.98 4.37 1.12
C SER A 121 -1.18 5.06 0.03
N TRP A 122 -1.91 5.68 -0.91
CA TRP A 122 -1.29 6.36 -2.04
C TRP A 122 -2.22 7.47 -2.49
N ALA A 123 -1.71 8.68 -2.55
CA ALA A 123 -2.50 9.82 -3.02
C ALA A 123 -2.15 10.08 -4.49
N PHE A 124 -3.18 10.31 -5.29
CA PHE A 124 -2.99 10.73 -6.66
C PHE A 124 -4.03 11.77 -7.03
N ARG A 125 -3.71 12.55 -8.04
CA ARG A 125 -4.59 13.63 -8.49
C ARG A 125 -5.05 13.34 -9.91
N VAL A 126 -6.33 13.51 -10.15
CA VAL A 126 -6.90 13.46 -11.50
C VAL A 126 -6.92 14.90 -12.02
N LYS A 127 -6.32 15.14 -13.16
CA LYS A 127 -6.28 16.45 -13.77
C LYS A 127 -7.66 16.81 -14.33
N GLY A 128 -8.00 18.09 -14.21
CA GLY A 128 -9.27 18.59 -14.72
C GLY A 128 -9.28 18.83 -16.22
#